data_145bcaf7c1dae522dc7b6533b5e30122
#
_entry.id   145bcaf7c1dae522dc7b6533b5e30122
#
_cell.length_a   1.000
_cell.length_b   1.000
_cell.length_c   1.000
_cell.angle_alpha   90.00
_cell.angle_beta   90.00
_cell.angle_gamma   90.00
#
_symmetry.space_group_name_H-M   'P 1'
#
loop_
_entity.id
_entity.type
_entity.pdbx_description
1 polymer ?
#
loop_
_entity_poly.entity_id
_entity_poly.type
_entity_poly.pdbx_seq_one_letter_code
_entity_poly.pdbx_strand_id
1 'polypeptide(L)'
;KLLVCLDISEYSLYQLERELDSLGFMIPTFYLVGDVRDEGRITKIIKSYKPKVIFHAAAYKHVPLMEKQNVSEAIFNNVLGTYTIAKSAKQEEVERFVLISTDKAVNPTNVMGASKRIAEMVCQYLQEEKDTRFIIVRFGNVLGSSGSVIPQFKDQISKGGPLTVTHPDMTRYFMSVQEASQLVMQAGLMGKGGEIFVLDMGDSIKIVDLARNMIRLSGFDEKDIEIKYTGIRPGEKLFEEVLLNFEKTVSTSHKKLRVASSVKPDINYNKDLMEWIKTLLNKEEDLIKKELKLWVKEYKNNSS
;
A
#
# COMPACT_ATOMS: atom_id res chain seq x y z
N LYS A 1 3.75 19.90 -19.20
CA LYS A 1 3.57 18.86 -18.17
C LYS A 1 2.26 19.15 -17.47
N LEU A 2 1.55 18.12 -17.02
CA LEU A 2 0.24 18.18 -16.40
C LEU A 2 0.21 17.18 -15.26
N LEU A 3 -0.41 17.53 -14.13
CA LEU A 3 -0.69 16.63 -13.02
C LEU A 3 -2.22 16.40 -12.91
N VAL A 4 -2.63 15.16 -12.74
CA VAL A 4 -4.03 14.80 -12.45
C VAL A 4 -4.05 14.05 -11.13
N CYS A 5 -4.75 14.59 -10.14
CA CYS A 5 -4.95 13.98 -8.84
C CYS A 5 -6.38 13.43 -8.77
N LEU A 6 -6.52 12.14 -8.49
CA LEU A 6 -7.80 11.46 -8.33
C LEU A 6 -7.91 10.87 -6.93
N ASP A 7 -8.98 11.16 -6.24
CA ASP A 7 -9.33 10.55 -4.95
C ASP A 7 -10.85 10.44 -4.83
N ILE A 8 -11.32 9.49 -4.03
CA ILE A 8 -12.74 9.37 -3.69
C ILE A 8 -13.18 10.46 -2.69
N SER A 9 -12.22 10.96 -1.89
CA SER A 9 -12.46 12.00 -0.89
C SER A 9 -12.28 13.40 -1.49
N GLU A 10 -13.36 14.12 -1.67
CA GLU A 10 -13.35 15.53 -2.06
C GLU A 10 -12.51 16.36 -1.08
N TYR A 11 -12.64 16.10 0.22
CA TYR A 11 -11.90 16.81 1.26
C TYR A 11 -10.38 16.62 1.14
N SER A 12 -9.92 15.40 0.84
CA SER A 12 -8.48 15.14 0.62
C SER A 12 -7.93 15.89 -0.59
N LEU A 13 -8.72 15.98 -1.66
CA LEU A 13 -8.35 16.76 -2.85
C LEU A 13 -8.30 18.25 -2.56
N TYR A 14 -9.25 18.78 -1.83
CA TYR A 14 -9.24 20.18 -1.39
C TYR A 14 -8.03 20.52 -0.52
N GLN A 15 -7.66 19.63 0.41
CA GLN A 15 -6.45 19.83 1.23
C GLN A 15 -5.19 19.80 0.36
N LEU A 16 -5.10 18.88 -0.59
CA LEU A 16 -3.98 18.76 -1.52
C LEU A 16 -3.85 20.01 -2.40
N GLU A 17 -4.96 20.53 -2.93
CA GLU A 17 -4.99 21.79 -3.70
C GLU A 17 -4.40 22.93 -2.89
N ARG A 18 -4.89 23.14 -1.67
CA ARG A 18 -4.37 24.17 -0.77
C ARG A 18 -2.89 24.03 -0.43
N GLU A 19 -2.43 22.79 -0.25
CA GLU A 19 -1.01 22.51 0.02
C GLU A 19 -0.14 22.88 -1.20
N LEU A 20 -0.53 22.45 -2.40
CA LEU A 20 0.20 22.76 -3.63
C LEU A 20 0.20 24.27 -3.94
N ASP A 21 -0.90 24.95 -3.70
CA ASP A 21 -0.97 26.43 -3.85
C ASP A 21 -0.02 27.12 -2.87
N SER A 22 0.02 26.67 -1.60
CA SER A 22 0.90 27.25 -0.58
C SER A 22 2.39 27.06 -0.90
N LEU A 23 2.72 25.99 -1.64
CA LEU A 23 4.08 25.70 -2.10
C LEU A 23 4.45 26.44 -3.42
N GLY A 24 3.53 27.20 -4.01
CA GLY A 24 3.73 27.87 -5.30
C GLY A 24 3.92 26.89 -6.46
N PHE A 25 3.22 25.75 -6.42
CA PHE A 25 3.36 24.70 -7.43
C PHE A 25 2.82 25.19 -8.80
N MET A 26 3.68 25.30 -9.81
CA MET A 26 3.37 25.95 -11.08
C MET A 26 2.91 24.99 -12.20
N ILE A 27 2.85 23.69 -11.94
CA ILE A 27 2.39 22.71 -12.94
C ILE A 27 0.86 22.71 -12.96
N PRO A 28 0.21 22.88 -14.14
CA PRO A 28 -1.25 22.74 -14.23
C PRO A 28 -1.73 21.45 -13.60
N THR A 29 -2.61 21.55 -12.60
CA THR A 29 -3.09 20.42 -11.80
C THR A 29 -4.61 20.32 -11.87
N PHE A 30 -5.14 19.13 -12.05
CA PHE A 30 -6.55 18.82 -12.02
C PHE A 30 -6.87 17.91 -10.83
N TYR A 31 -7.87 18.29 -10.06
CA TYR A 31 -8.34 17.55 -8.88
C TYR A 31 -9.69 16.91 -9.21
N LEU A 32 -9.72 15.60 -9.31
CA LEU A 32 -10.88 14.86 -9.81
C LEU A 32 -11.42 13.94 -8.73
N VAL A 33 -12.68 14.12 -8.37
CA VAL A 33 -13.36 13.16 -7.49
C VAL A 33 -13.76 11.93 -8.30
N GLY A 34 -13.41 10.73 -7.80
CA GLY A 34 -13.76 9.47 -8.43
C GLY A 34 -13.33 8.25 -7.64
N ASP A 35 -14.12 7.20 -7.77
CA ASP A 35 -13.81 5.89 -7.18
C ASP A 35 -12.96 5.08 -8.17
N VAL A 36 -11.89 4.48 -7.70
CA VAL A 36 -11.01 3.60 -8.50
C VAL A 36 -11.73 2.35 -9.02
N ARG A 37 -12.86 1.99 -8.43
CA ARG A 37 -13.72 0.86 -8.82
C ARG A 37 -14.66 1.19 -9.98
N ASP A 38 -14.87 2.47 -10.27
CA ASP A 38 -15.76 2.93 -11.37
C ASP A 38 -15.00 2.92 -12.71
N GLU A 39 -15.16 1.81 -13.46
CA GLU A 39 -14.52 1.62 -14.76
C GLU A 39 -14.88 2.73 -15.76
N GLY A 40 -16.13 3.19 -15.76
CA GLY A 40 -16.58 4.26 -16.67
C GLY A 40 -15.90 5.58 -16.39
N ARG A 41 -15.82 5.97 -15.09
CA ARG A 41 -15.15 7.19 -14.64
C ARG A 41 -13.66 7.14 -14.91
N ILE A 42 -12.98 6.03 -14.56
CA ILE A 42 -11.55 5.84 -14.75
C ILE A 42 -11.18 5.90 -16.23
N THR A 43 -11.87 5.13 -17.07
CA THR A 43 -11.62 5.11 -18.53
C THR A 43 -11.81 6.50 -19.14
N LYS A 44 -12.86 7.23 -18.77
CA LYS A 44 -13.10 8.60 -19.22
C LYS A 44 -11.95 9.52 -18.85
N ILE A 45 -11.43 9.44 -17.64
CA ILE A 45 -10.31 10.26 -17.16
C ILE A 45 -9.04 9.95 -17.95
N ILE A 46 -8.67 8.68 -18.07
CA ILE A 46 -7.45 8.28 -18.80
C ILE A 46 -7.52 8.70 -20.26
N LYS A 47 -8.66 8.52 -20.94
CA LYS A 47 -8.87 8.99 -22.33
C LYS A 47 -8.74 10.50 -22.48
N SER A 48 -9.30 11.26 -21.51
CA SER A 48 -9.30 12.72 -21.59
C SER A 48 -7.93 13.34 -21.36
N TYR A 49 -7.18 12.81 -20.38
CA TYR A 49 -5.90 13.40 -19.97
C TYR A 49 -4.68 12.70 -20.54
N LYS A 50 -4.83 11.49 -21.09
CA LYS A 50 -3.77 10.66 -21.69
C LYS A 50 -2.46 10.66 -20.88
N PRO A 51 -2.52 10.25 -19.60
CA PRO A 51 -1.34 10.26 -18.74
C PRO A 51 -0.27 9.32 -19.29
N LYS A 52 0.99 9.75 -19.26
CA LYS A 52 2.12 8.87 -19.58
C LYS A 52 2.46 7.90 -18.44
N VAL A 53 2.23 8.35 -17.22
CA VAL A 53 2.53 7.58 -16.00
C VAL A 53 1.35 7.66 -15.05
N ILE A 54 0.94 6.53 -14.49
CA ILE A 54 -0.04 6.44 -13.40
C ILE A 54 0.67 5.90 -12.16
N PHE A 55 0.57 6.64 -11.05
CA PHE A 55 0.95 6.15 -9.71
C PHE A 55 -0.32 5.76 -8.97
N HIS A 56 -0.52 4.47 -8.76
CA HIS A 56 -1.70 3.95 -8.08
C HIS A 56 -1.40 3.70 -6.61
N ALA A 57 -1.82 4.66 -5.76
CA ALA A 57 -1.66 4.62 -4.32
C ALA A 57 -2.98 4.42 -3.56
N ALA A 58 -4.12 4.39 -4.26
CA ALA A 58 -5.42 4.19 -3.64
C ALA A 58 -5.52 2.78 -3.04
N ALA A 59 -5.65 2.70 -1.71
CA ALA A 59 -5.82 1.43 -0.99
C ALA A 59 -6.37 1.66 0.41
N TYR A 60 -7.17 0.70 0.91
CA TYR A 60 -7.44 0.58 2.34
C TYR A 60 -6.26 -0.11 3.01
N LYS A 61 -5.66 0.56 4.02
CA LYS A 61 -4.39 0.13 4.63
C LYS A 61 -4.47 -0.24 6.11
N HIS A 62 -5.57 0.11 6.78
CA HIS A 62 -5.71 -0.10 8.22
C HIS A 62 -6.11 -1.56 8.52
N VAL A 63 -5.12 -2.37 8.89
CA VAL A 63 -5.30 -3.81 9.15
C VAL A 63 -6.47 -4.10 10.08
N PRO A 64 -6.61 -3.46 11.29
CA PRO A 64 -7.69 -3.81 12.20
C PRO A 64 -9.10 -3.54 11.65
N LEU A 65 -9.25 -2.55 10.75
CA LEU A 65 -10.53 -2.26 10.12
C LEU A 65 -10.89 -3.30 9.06
N MET A 66 -9.88 -3.77 8.31
CA MET A 66 -10.09 -4.73 7.21
C MET A 66 -10.26 -6.17 7.70
N GLU A 67 -9.80 -6.47 8.92
CA GLU A 67 -9.89 -7.82 9.49
C GLU A 67 -11.25 -8.20 10.05
N LYS A 68 -12.13 -7.25 10.32
CA LYS A 68 -13.41 -7.51 10.99
C LYS A 68 -14.59 -7.49 10.01
N GLN A 69 -15.08 -6.31 9.73
CA GLN A 69 -16.37 -6.11 9.03
C GLN A 69 -16.19 -5.54 7.61
N ASN A 70 -14.96 -5.51 7.09
CA ASN A 70 -14.63 -4.86 5.84
C ASN A 70 -13.71 -5.72 4.95
N VAL A 71 -13.80 -7.06 5.08
CA VAL A 71 -12.95 -7.98 4.29
C VAL A 71 -13.27 -7.85 2.81
N SER A 72 -14.56 -7.88 2.45
CA SER A 72 -15.02 -7.68 1.08
C SER A 72 -14.61 -6.29 0.54
N GLU A 73 -14.74 -5.23 1.35
CA GLU A 73 -14.36 -3.88 0.96
C GLU A 73 -12.86 -3.74 0.69
N ALA A 74 -12.01 -4.43 1.47
CA ALA A 74 -10.58 -4.47 1.19
C ALA A 74 -10.29 -5.06 -0.19
N ILE A 75 -11.02 -6.11 -0.59
CA ILE A 75 -10.86 -6.76 -1.89
C ILE A 75 -11.43 -5.87 -3.00
N PHE A 76 -12.62 -5.30 -2.82
CA PHE A 76 -13.19 -4.39 -3.81
C PHE A 76 -12.29 -3.18 -4.06
N ASN A 77 -11.80 -2.54 -3.02
CA ASN A 77 -10.97 -1.34 -3.20
C ASN A 77 -9.57 -1.69 -3.68
N ASN A 78 -8.87 -2.62 -3.01
CA ASN A 78 -7.46 -2.86 -3.28
C ASN A 78 -7.24 -3.76 -4.50
N VAL A 79 -8.15 -4.69 -4.79
CA VAL A 79 -8.01 -5.65 -5.91
C VAL A 79 -8.80 -5.20 -7.12
N LEU A 80 -10.13 -5.04 -7.00
CA LEU A 80 -10.96 -4.60 -8.12
C LEU A 80 -10.57 -3.21 -8.59
N GLY A 81 -10.32 -2.27 -7.66
CA GLY A 81 -9.84 -0.92 -7.99
C GLY A 81 -8.52 -0.96 -8.76
N THR A 82 -7.54 -1.77 -8.31
CA THR A 82 -6.28 -1.96 -9.04
C THR A 82 -6.51 -2.55 -10.42
N TYR A 83 -7.34 -3.60 -10.54
CA TYR A 83 -7.66 -4.22 -11.83
C TYR A 83 -8.32 -3.22 -12.79
N THR A 84 -9.27 -2.44 -12.31
CA THR A 84 -10.00 -1.44 -13.10
C THR A 84 -9.05 -0.39 -13.69
N ILE A 85 -8.19 0.21 -12.86
CA ILE A 85 -7.25 1.22 -13.35
C ILE A 85 -6.18 0.58 -14.26
N ALA A 86 -5.63 -0.57 -13.87
CA ALA A 86 -4.59 -1.26 -14.63
C ALA A 86 -5.08 -1.72 -16.01
N LYS A 87 -6.30 -2.29 -16.07
CA LYS A 87 -6.95 -2.66 -17.33
C LYS A 87 -7.18 -1.43 -18.23
N SER A 88 -7.74 -0.34 -17.67
CA SER A 88 -7.95 0.90 -18.42
C SER A 88 -6.64 1.52 -18.89
N ALA A 89 -5.59 1.49 -18.05
CA ALA A 89 -4.26 1.97 -18.43
C ALA A 89 -3.69 1.19 -19.62
N LYS A 90 -3.83 -0.13 -19.62
CA LYS A 90 -3.41 -1.00 -20.73
C LYS A 90 -4.20 -0.72 -22.00
N GLN A 91 -5.52 -0.59 -21.91
CA GLN A 91 -6.39 -0.31 -23.05
C GLN A 91 -6.12 1.05 -23.71
N GLU A 92 -5.70 2.03 -22.92
CA GLU A 92 -5.39 3.40 -23.38
C GLU A 92 -3.88 3.63 -23.58
N GLU A 93 -3.09 2.56 -23.64
CA GLU A 93 -1.65 2.57 -23.95
C GLU A 93 -0.83 3.51 -23.06
N VAL A 94 -1.15 3.57 -21.76
CA VAL A 94 -0.35 4.33 -20.78
C VAL A 94 1.06 3.74 -20.71
N GLU A 95 2.10 4.55 -20.82
CA GLU A 95 3.49 4.06 -20.87
C GLU A 95 3.90 3.28 -19.62
N ARG A 96 3.51 3.77 -18.44
CA ARG A 96 3.89 3.18 -17.14
C ARG A 96 2.76 3.24 -16.13
N PHE A 97 2.60 2.13 -15.43
CA PHE A 97 1.70 1.99 -14.29
C PHE A 97 2.50 1.54 -13.07
N VAL A 98 2.56 2.38 -12.05
CA VAL A 98 3.32 2.12 -10.82
C VAL A 98 2.35 1.80 -9.68
N LEU A 99 2.32 0.54 -9.24
CA LEU A 99 1.54 0.10 -8.10
C LEU A 99 2.33 0.33 -6.80
N ILE A 100 1.77 1.11 -5.90
CA ILE A 100 2.29 1.24 -4.53
C ILE A 100 1.83 0.02 -3.73
N SER A 101 2.80 -0.81 -3.33
CA SER A 101 2.58 -1.99 -2.50
C SER A 101 3.23 -1.84 -1.12
N THR A 102 3.32 -2.92 -0.36
CA THR A 102 3.73 -2.90 1.05
C THR A 102 4.49 -4.17 1.43
N ASP A 103 5.32 -4.10 2.47
CA ASP A 103 5.92 -5.23 3.17
C ASP A 103 4.87 -6.26 3.66
N LYS A 104 3.64 -5.82 3.96
CA LYS A 104 2.54 -6.68 4.42
C LYS A 104 1.95 -7.58 3.33
N ALA A 105 2.27 -7.33 2.06
CA ALA A 105 1.97 -8.25 0.95
C ALA A 105 2.87 -9.50 0.93
N VAL A 106 3.94 -9.50 1.74
CA VAL A 106 4.88 -10.61 1.88
C VAL A 106 4.40 -11.56 2.98
N ASN A 107 4.23 -12.86 2.69
CA ASN A 107 3.70 -13.85 3.64
C ASN A 107 2.52 -13.28 4.47
N PRO A 108 1.45 -12.79 3.83
CA PRO A 108 0.43 -11.99 4.50
C PRO A 108 -0.27 -12.80 5.60
N THR A 109 -0.46 -12.15 6.75
CA THR A 109 -1.18 -12.70 7.92
C THR A 109 -2.51 -11.99 8.13
N ASN A 110 -2.86 -11.08 7.23
CA ASN A 110 -4.06 -10.26 7.30
C ASN A 110 -4.65 -10.00 5.91
N VAL A 111 -5.94 -9.65 5.90
CA VAL A 111 -6.73 -9.40 4.68
C VAL A 111 -6.13 -8.25 3.85
N MET A 112 -5.72 -7.17 4.49
CA MET A 112 -5.13 -6.02 3.79
C MET A 112 -3.86 -6.44 3.05
N GLY A 113 -2.95 -7.16 3.69
CA GLY A 113 -1.74 -7.69 3.05
C GLY A 113 -2.05 -8.66 1.91
N ALA A 114 -3.00 -9.59 2.13
CA ALA A 114 -3.47 -10.52 1.10
C ALA A 114 -4.07 -9.79 -0.11
N SER A 115 -4.92 -8.78 0.11
CA SER A 115 -5.50 -7.96 -0.97
C SER A 115 -4.42 -7.21 -1.78
N LYS A 116 -3.38 -6.68 -1.11
CA LYS A 116 -2.25 -6.04 -1.79
C LYS A 116 -1.42 -7.05 -2.59
N ARG A 117 -1.21 -8.26 -2.06
CA ARG A 117 -0.54 -9.33 -2.80
C ARG A 117 -1.31 -9.72 -4.07
N ILE A 118 -2.64 -9.85 -3.99
CA ILE A 118 -3.47 -10.11 -5.17
C ILE A 118 -3.36 -8.96 -6.18
N ALA A 119 -3.36 -7.70 -5.72
CA ALA A 119 -3.17 -6.54 -6.59
C ALA A 119 -1.81 -6.56 -7.33
N GLU A 120 -0.73 -7.02 -6.68
CA GLU A 120 0.55 -7.26 -7.35
C GLU A 120 0.43 -8.30 -8.45
N MET A 121 -0.22 -9.45 -8.16
CA MET A 121 -0.43 -10.53 -9.11
C MET A 121 -1.31 -10.10 -10.30
N VAL A 122 -2.30 -9.24 -10.08
CA VAL A 122 -3.10 -8.62 -11.14
C VAL A 122 -2.21 -7.83 -12.11
N CYS A 123 -1.32 -6.99 -11.61
CA CYS A 123 -0.41 -6.21 -12.43
C CYS A 123 0.58 -7.12 -13.19
N GLN A 124 1.10 -8.16 -12.54
CA GLN A 124 2.01 -9.13 -13.16
C GLN A 124 1.32 -9.93 -14.29
N TYR A 125 0.04 -10.30 -14.09
CA TYR A 125 -0.75 -10.97 -15.12
C TYR A 125 -0.99 -10.08 -16.35
N LEU A 126 -1.30 -8.79 -16.13
CA LEU A 126 -1.56 -7.83 -17.20
C LEU A 126 -0.32 -7.44 -18.01
N GLN A 127 0.88 -7.72 -17.48
CA GLN A 127 2.13 -7.39 -18.15
C GLN A 127 2.35 -8.26 -19.40
N GLU A 128 2.48 -7.62 -20.55
CA GLU A 128 2.92 -8.17 -21.82
C GLU A 128 4.12 -7.38 -22.37
N GLU A 129 4.84 -7.93 -23.36
CA GLU A 129 6.17 -7.39 -23.75
C GLU A 129 6.16 -6.00 -24.39
N LYS A 130 5.09 -5.56 -25.02
CA LYS A 130 5.06 -4.30 -25.79
C LYS A 130 4.02 -3.30 -25.28
N ASP A 131 3.40 -3.60 -24.14
CA ASP A 131 2.32 -2.81 -23.60
C ASP A 131 2.76 -1.89 -22.45
N THR A 132 1.76 -1.35 -21.72
CA THR A 132 1.95 -0.63 -20.47
C THR A 132 2.91 -1.39 -19.55
N ARG A 133 3.94 -0.72 -19.07
CA ARG A 133 4.89 -1.29 -18.10
C ARG A 133 4.29 -1.23 -16.71
N PHE A 134 3.95 -2.39 -16.17
CA PHE A 134 3.46 -2.51 -14.80
C PHE A 134 4.64 -2.67 -13.85
N ILE A 135 4.85 -1.70 -12.99
CA ILE A 135 5.93 -1.65 -12.01
C ILE A 135 5.30 -1.70 -10.62
N ILE A 136 5.77 -2.60 -9.78
CA ILE A 136 5.30 -2.78 -8.42
C ILE A 136 6.40 -2.30 -7.48
N VAL A 137 6.04 -1.53 -6.44
CA VAL A 137 7.03 -1.03 -5.47
C VAL A 137 6.58 -1.38 -4.06
N ARG A 138 7.37 -2.21 -3.37
CA ARG A 138 7.16 -2.62 -1.98
C ARG A 138 8.05 -1.83 -1.05
N PHE A 139 7.48 -1.35 0.04
CA PHE A 139 8.20 -0.72 1.15
C PHE A 139 7.44 -0.88 2.47
N GLY A 140 8.15 -0.66 3.58
CA GLY A 140 7.59 -0.73 4.93
C GLY A 140 6.82 0.54 5.32
N ASN A 141 6.91 0.93 6.59
CA ASN A 141 6.16 2.07 7.08
C ASN A 141 6.80 3.40 6.65
N VAL A 142 5.96 4.37 6.34
CA VAL A 142 6.37 5.74 6.03
C VAL A 142 6.04 6.66 7.20
N LEU A 143 7.04 7.42 7.67
CA LEU A 143 6.92 8.33 8.80
C LEU A 143 5.86 9.41 8.52
N GLY A 144 4.99 9.67 9.50
CA GLY A 144 3.98 10.73 9.42
C GLY A 144 2.80 10.43 8.49
N SER A 145 2.68 9.22 7.93
CA SER A 145 1.51 8.84 7.13
C SER A 145 0.23 8.84 7.97
N SER A 146 -0.91 9.19 7.35
CA SER A 146 -2.22 9.28 8.04
C SER A 146 -2.56 8.01 8.81
N GLY A 147 -2.96 8.16 10.09
CA GLY A 147 -3.31 7.05 10.97
C GLY A 147 -2.14 6.14 11.36
N SER A 148 -0.88 6.57 11.15
CA SER A 148 0.30 5.82 11.59
C SER A 148 0.60 6.04 13.09
N VAL A 149 1.55 5.26 13.62
CA VAL A 149 1.91 5.28 15.04
C VAL A 149 2.42 6.65 15.53
N ILE A 150 3.10 7.43 14.70
CA ILE A 150 3.64 8.75 15.12
C ILE A 150 2.55 9.77 15.41
N PRO A 151 1.56 10.04 14.54
CA PRO A 151 0.42 10.87 14.87
C PRO A 151 -0.34 10.37 16.11
N GLN A 152 -0.51 9.05 16.27
CA GLN A 152 -1.16 8.48 17.44
C GLN A 152 -0.38 8.77 18.73
N PHE A 153 0.94 8.59 18.73
CA PHE A 153 1.77 8.91 19.90
C PHE A 153 1.76 10.40 20.22
N LYS A 154 1.80 11.28 19.21
CA LYS A 154 1.68 12.73 19.41
C LYS A 154 0.36 13.09 20.10
N ASP A 155 -0.76 12.53 19.64
CA ASP A 155 -2.07 12.75 20.25
C ASP A 155 -2.11 12.21 21.69
N GLN A 156 -1.57 11.02 21.94
CA GLN A 156 -1.51 10.44 23.29
C GLN A 156 -0.63 11.28 24.25
N ILE A 157 0.54 11.75 23.78
CA ILE A 157 1.41 12.63 24.58
C ILE A 157 0.71 13.94 24.93
N SER A 158 0.04 14.57 23.96
CA SER A 158 -0.69 15.83 24.18
C SER A 158 -1.81 15.69 25.23
N LYS A 159 -2.30 14.48 25.46
CA LYS A 159 -3.34 14.13 26.45
C LYS A 159 -2.75 13.64 27.79
N GLY A 160 -1.43 13.63 27.96
CA GLY A 160 -0.75 13.16 29.16
C GLY A 160 -0.56 11.63 29.21
N GLY A 161 -0.74 10.93 28.13
CA GLY A 161 -0.57 9.48 28.02
C GLY A 161 -1.82 8.66 28.38
N PRO A 162 -1.69 7.33 28.59
CA PRO A 162 -0.50 6.53 28.30
C PRO A 162 -0.25 6.37 26.80
N LEU A 163 1.02 6.10 26.41
CA LEU A 163 1.32 5.63 25.06
C LEU A 163 1.02 4.16 24.94
N THR A 164 0.29 3.76 23.89
CA THR A 164 -0.08 2.37 23.67
C THR A 164 0.83 1.71 22.65
N VAL A 165 1.54 0.66 23.05
CA VAL A 165 2.40 -0.19 22.23
C VAL A 165 1.85 -1.62 22.25
N THR A 166 1.79 -2.30 21.12
CA THR A 166 1.19 -3.62 21.05
C THR A 166 2.06 -4.70 21.68
N HIS A 167 3.39 -4.64 21.53
CA HIS A 167 4.31 -5.61 22.12
C HIS A 167 5.71 -4.98 22.32
N PRO A 168 6.44 -5.30 23.40
CA PRO A 168 7.77 -4.69 23.67
C PRO A 168 8.82 -5.02 22.59
N ASP A 169 8.73 -6.16 21.94
CA ASP A 169 9.66 -6.58 20.90
C ASP A 169 9.19 -6.29 19.48
N MET A 170 8.07 -5.60 19.31
CA MET A 170 7.57 -5.25 17.98
C MET A 170 8.52 -4.30 17.27
N THR A 171 8.93 -4.68 16.06
CA THR A 171 9.77 -3.85 15.20
C THR A 171 9.07 -3.49 13.90
N ARG A 172 9.43 -2.34 13.34
CA ARG A 172 8.98 -1.90 12.00
C ARG A 172 10.12 -1.20 11.28
N TYR A 173 10.09 -1.30 9.97
CA TYR A 173 10.94 -0.49 9.11
C TYR A 173 10.30 0.87 8.91
N PHE A 174 11.11 1.93 8.89
CA PHE A 174 10.63 3.30 8.67
C PHE A 174 11.46 4.03 7.62
N MET A 175 10.78 4.82 6.81
CA MET A 175 11.39 5.70 5.81
C MET A 175 10.65 7.03 5.81
N SER A 176 11.31 8.13 5.44
CA SER A 176 10.60 9.40 5.26
C SER A 176 9.70 9.38 4.02
N VAL A 177 8.63 10.17 4.01
CA VAL A 177 7.75 10.34 2.83
C VAL A 177 8.56 10.79 1.62
N GLN A 178 9.46 11.74 1.83
CA GLN A 178 10.29 12.31 0.76
C GLN A 178 11.18 11.24 0.12
N GLU A 179 11.87 10.44 0.92
CA GLU A 179 12.73 9.38 0.42
C GLU A 179 11.93 8.29 -0.29
N ALA A 180 10.83 7.82 0.32
CA ALA A 180 9.95 6.83 -0.30
C ALA A 180 9.42 7.31 -1.65
N SER A 181 8.94 8.57 -1.74
CA SER A 181 8.43 9.14 -2.98
C SER A 181 9.50 9.23 -4.08
N GLN A 182 10.72 9.64 -3.73
CA GLN A 182 11.83 9.70 -4.68
C GLN A 182 12.19 8.30 -5.21
N LEU A 183 12.26 7.30 -4.32
CA LEU A 183 12.56 5.92 -4.71
C LEU A 183 11.45 5.29 -5.55
N VAL A 184 10.18 5.59 -5.25
CA VAL A 184 9.02 5.17 -6.07
C VAL A 184 9.11 5.76 -7.47
N MET A 185 9.39 7.06 -7.60
CA MET A 185 9.59 7.71 -8.91
C MET A 185 10.76 7.09 -9.66
N GLN A 186 11.87 6.82 -8.97
CA GLN A 186 13.05 6.19 -9.56
C GLN A 186 12.75 4.76 -10.05
N ALA A 187 12.04 3.95 -9.25
CA ALA A 187 11.59 2.62 -9.66
C ALA A 187 10.69 2.68 -10.89
N GLY A 188 9.74 3.64 -10.91
CA GLY A 188 8.87 3.89 -12.05
C GLY A 188 9.61 4.25 -13.33
N LEU A 189 10.74 4.95 -13.24
CA LEU A 189 11.58 5.29 -14.40
C LEU A 189 12.44 4.11 -14.86
N MET A 190 12.96 3.31 -13.94
CA MET A 190 13.89 2.21 -14.21
C MET A 190 13.17 0.92 -14.68
N GLY A 191 11.93 0.72 -14.24
CA GLY A 191 11.16 -0.49 -14.50
C GLY A 191 10.95 -0.76 -15.98
N LYS A 192 11.10 -2.03 -16.35
CA LYS A 192 10.90 -2.55 -17.71
C LYS A 192 9.54 -3.19 -17.90
N GLY A 193 8.85 -3.52 -16.78
CA GLY A 193 7.53 -4.11 -16.68
C GLY A 193 7.54 -5.51 -16.06
N GLY A 194 6.60 -5.73 -15.12
CA GLY A 194 6.43 -6.99 -14.39
C GLY A 194 7.32 -7.14 -13.14
N GLU A 195 8.24 -6.21 -12.89
CA GLU A 195 9.14 -6.29 -11.74
C GLU A 195 8.46 -5.84 -10.45
N ILE A 196 8.91 -6.44 -9.35
CA ILE A 196 8.64 -5.98 -7.99
C ILE A 196 9.90 -5.33 -7.45
N PHE A 197 9.91 -4.01 -7.38
CA PHE A 197 10.96 -3.27 -6.70
C PHE A 197 10.74 -3.31 -5.20
N VAL A 198 11.81 -3.55 -4.46
CA VAL A 198 11.84 -3.54 -3.00
C VAL A 198 12.77 -2.43 -2.56
N LEU A 199 12.24 -1.51 -1.74
CA LEU A 199 13.06 -0.44 -1.18
C LEU A 199 13.89 -0.98 -0.01
N ASP A 200 15.15 -0.59 0.02
CA ASP A 200 16.00 -0.82 1.19
C ASP A 200 15.57 0.14 2.30
N MET A 201 14.96 -0.42 3.32
CA MET A 201 14.38 0.30 4.45
C MET A 201 15.39 0.54 5.58
N GLY A 202 16.65 0.06 5.43
CA GLY A 202 17.62 0.07 6.51
C GLY A 202 17.26 -0.85 7.67
N ASP A 203 17.65 -0.49 8.88
CA ASP A 203 17.41 -1.29 10.08
C ASP A 203 15.97 -1.10 10.61
N SER A 204 15.41 -2.18 11.14
CA SER A 204 14.12 -2.12 11.82
C SER A 204 14.24 -1.47 13.20
N ILE A 205 13.25 -0.69 13.59
CA ILE A 205 13.21 0.05 14.86
C ILE A 205 12.15 -0.57 15.77
N LYS A 206 12.48 -0.79 17.06
CA LYS A 206 11.50 -1.18 18.07
C LYS A 206 10.48 -0.05 18.28
N ILE A 207 9.20 -0.39 18.26
CA ILE A 207 8.12 0.61 18.45
C ILE A 207 8.17 1.21 19.86
N VAL A 208 8.60 0.45 20.85
CA VAL A 208 8.79 0.97 22.20
C VAL A 208 9.90 2.01 22.30
N ASP A 209 11.00 1.85 21.53
CA ASP A 209 12.08 2.82 21.51
C ASP A 209 11.67 4.10 20.78
N LEU A 210 10.86 3.96 19.72
CA LEU A 210 10.23 5.10 19.07
C LEU A 210 9.31 5.88 20.06
N ALA A 211 8.51 5.17 20.86
CA ALA A 211 7.65 5.78 21.89
C ALA A 211 8.46 6.56 22.91
N ARG A 212 9.52 5.96 23.47
CA ARG A 212 10.44 6.62 24.41
C ARG A 212 11.08 7.88 23.84
N ASN A 213 11.59 7.78 22.61
CA ASN A 213 12.19 8.92 21.92
C ASN A 213 11.17 10.05 21.71
N MET A 214 9.92 9.73 21.38
CA MET A 214 8.88 10.74 21.19
C MET A 214 8.49 11.43 22.51
N ILE A 215 8.43 10.70 23.64
CA ILE A 215 8.21 11.28 24.97
C ILE A 215 9.32 12.32 25.27
N ARG A 216 10.59 11.92 25.12
CA ARG A 216 11.74 12.82 25.37
C ARG A 216 11.75 14.03 24.45
N LEU A 217 11.51 13.84 23.15
CA LEU A 217 11.44 14.96 22.19
C LEU A 217 10.27 15.91 22.43
N SER A 218 9.25 15.48 23.17
CA SER A 218 8.11 16.31 23.58
C SER A 218 8.37 17.05 24.91
N GLY A 219 9.58 16.90 25.49
CA GLY A 219 9.99 17.58 26.72
C GLY A 219 9.54 16.90 28.01
N PHE A 220 9.10 15.64 27.95
CA PHE A 220 8.70 14.85 29.12
C PHE A 220 9.77 13.80 29.48
N ASP A 221 9.80 13.41 30.74
CA ASP A 221 10.58 12.24 31.19
C ASP A 221 9.74 10.95 30.96
N GLU A 222 10.41 9.80 30.82
CA GLU A 222 9.73 8.49 30.70
C GLU A 222 8.89 8.14 31.95
N LYS A 223 9.13 8.80 33.07
CA LYS A 223 8.35 8.67 34.30
C LYS A 223 7.03 9.45 34.30
N ASP A 224 6.95 10.48 33.46
CA ASP A 224 5.79 11.36 33.39
C ASP A 224 4.68 10.76 32.51
N ILE A 225 5.06 9.92 31.53
CA ILE A 225 4.13 9.33 30.56
C ILE A 225 4.35 7.82 30.47
N GLU A 226 3.36 7.08 30.94
CA GLU A 226 3.37 5.62 30.96
C GLU A 226 3.33 5.04 29.53
N ILE A 227 4.09 3.96 29.28
CA ILE A 227 3.96 3.11 28.08
C ILE A 227 3.20 1.85 28.47
N LYS A 228 1.99 1.67 27.91
CA LYS A 228 1.11 0.54 28.17
C LYS A 228 1.14 -0.47 27.01
N TYR A 229 1.34 -1.74 27.32
CA TYR A 229 1.30 -2.82 26.33
C TYR A 229 -0.13 -3.37 26.20
N THR A 230 -0.64 -3.43 24.95
CA THR A 230 -2.03 -3.79 24.66
C THR A 230 -2.21 -5.21 24.11
N GLY A 231 -1.13 -5.92 23.83
CA GLY A 231 -1.14 -7.19 23.12
C GLY A 231 -1.13 -7.02 21.59
N ILE A 232 -0.67 -8.08 20.89
CA ILE A 232 -0.62 -8.12 19.42
C ILE A 232 -2.06 -8.20 18.90
N ARG A 233 -2.39 -7.41 17.88
CA ARG A 233 -3.73 -7.40 17.28
C ARG A 233 -3.88 -8.57 16.29
N PRO A 234 -5.10 -9.05 16.04
CA PRO A 234 -5.35 -10.05 14.99
C PRO A 234 -4.78 -9.61 13.64
N GLY A 235 -4.08 -10.50 12.96
CA GLY A 235 -3.44 -10.26 11.69
C GLY A 235 -2.14 -9.42 11.74
N GLU A 236 -1.72 -8.92 12.90
CA GLU A 236 -0.49 -8.15 13.06
C GLU A 236 0.72 -9.08 13.26
N LYS A 237 1.84 -8.79 12.58
CA LYS A 237 3.12 -9.50 12.76
C LYS A 237 3.97 -8.82 13.82
N LEU A 238 4.72 -9.59 14.60
CA LEU A 238 5.74 -9.07 15.51
C LEU A 238 6.89 -8.40 14.70
N PHE A 239 7.33 -9.06 13.64
CA PHE A 239 8.36 -8.61 12.71
C PHE A 239 7.82 -8.63 11.28
N GLU A 240 8.07 -7.57 10.51
CA GLU A 240 7.69 -7.51 9.09
C GLU A 240 8.82 -8.00 8.19
N GLU A 241 8.45 -8.56 7.05
CA GLU A 241 9.35 -9.09 6.04
C GLU A 241 9.16 -8.31 4.73
N VAL A 242 10.23 -8.01 4.02
CA VAL A 242 10.16 -7.27 2.75
C VAL A 242 10.21 -8.19 1.52
N LEU A 243 10.56 -9.48 1.72
CA LEU A 243 10.71 -10.49 0.68
C LEU A 243 10.04 -11.80 1.06
N LEU A 244 9.44 -12.49 0.09
CA LEU A 244 8.99 -13.87 0.26
C LEU A 244 10.18 -14.83 0.34
N ASN A 245 10.03 -15.96 1.03
CA ASN A 245 11.12 -16.93 1.24
C ASN A 245 11.72 -17.48 -0.07
N PHE A 246 10.94 -17.52 -1.15
CA PHE A 246 11.40 -17.97 -2.47
C PHE A 246 11.84 -16.81 -3.40
N GLU A 247 11.64 -15.55 -3.01
CA GLU A 247 12.05 -14.40 -3.80
C GLU A 247 13.55 -14.14 -3.63
N LYS A 248 14.28 -14.26 -4.73
CA LYS A 248 15.66 -13.78 -4.81
C LYS A 248 15.65 -12.33 -5.26
N THR A 249 16.59 -11.53 -4.80
CA THR A 249 16.72 -10.15 -5.24
C THR A 249 17.95 -9.95 -6.11
N VAL A 250 17.78 -9.11 -7.12
CA VAL A 250 18.86 -8.63 -7.98
C VAL A 250 19.10 -7.14 -7.66
N SER A 251 20.36 -6.75 -7.55
CA SER A 251 20.73 -5.35 -7.36
C SER A 251 20.37 -4.54 -8.62
N THR A 252 20.04 -3.27 -8.43
CA THR A 252 19.84 -2.32 -9.52
C THR A 252 21.02 -1.32 -9.56
N SER A 253 20.98 -0.39 -10.53
CA SER A 253 21.93 0.74 -10.55
C SER A 253 21.73 1.72 -9.38
N HIS A 254 20.60 1.64 -8.68
CA HIS A 254 20.33 2.45 -7.49
C HIS A 254 20.51 1.63 -6.22
N LYS A 255 21.40 2.06 -5.32
CA LYS A 255 21.81 1.30 -4.12
C LYS A 255 20.65 0.90 -3.20
N LYS A 256 19.60 1.74 -3.11
CA LYS A 256 18.42 1.51 -2.26
C LYS A 256 17.26 0.83 -2.98
N LEU A 257 17.43 0.37 -4.22
CA LEU A 257 16.42 -0.35 -4.98
C LEU A 257 16.92 -1.74 -5.35
N ARG A 258 16.17 -2.76 -5.02
CA ARG A 258 16.39 -4.14 -5.45
C ARG A 258 15.17 -4.62 -6.22
N VAL A 259 15.36 -5.57 -7.13
CA VAL A 259 14.27 -6.21 -7.86
C VAL A 259 14.09 -7.63 -7.31
N ALA A 260 12.90 -7.95 -6.83
CA ALA A 260 12.56 -9.30 -6.43
C ALA A 260 12.18 -10.15 -7.65
N SER A 261 12.59 -11.42 -7.65
CA SER A 261 12.12 -12.38 -8.66
C SER A 261 10.62 -12.58 -8.52
N SER A 262 9.89 -12.46 -9.61
CA SER A 262 8.45 -12.61 -9.64
C SER A 262 8.04 -13.88 -10.40
N VAL A 263 6.92 -14.48 -9.97
CA VAL A 263 6.28 -15.60 -10.68
C VAL A 263 4.99 -15.07 -11.30
N LYS A 264 4.83 -15.22 -12.61
CA LYS A 264 3.57 -14.87 -13.29
C LYS A 264 2.45 -15.79 -12.81
N PRO A 265 1.26 -15.25 -12.52
CA PRO A 265 0.07 -16.06 -12.28
C PRO A 265 -0.35 -16.89 -13.49
N ASP A 266 -1.20 -17.92 -13.26
CA ASP A 266 -1.73 -18.80 -14.29
C ASP A 266 -2.56 -18.05 -15.36
N ILE A 267 -2.73 -18.66 -16.53
CA ILE A 267 -3.32 -18.05 -17.73
C ILE A 267 -4.77 -17.54 -17.59
N ASN A 268 -5.54 -18.04 -16.62
CA ASN A 268 -6.92 -17.61 -16.36
C ASN A 268 -7.06 -16.75 -15.10
N TYR A 269 -5.95 -16.39 -14.44
CA TYR A 269 -5.95 -15.79 -13.12
C TYR A 269 -6.92 -14.61 -12.97
N ASN A 270 -6.83 -13.60 -13.83
CA ASN A 270 -7.69 -12.41 -13.70
C ASN A 270 -9.16 -12.69 -14.01
N LYS A 271 -9.46 -13.61 -14.93
CA LYS A 271 -10.84 -13.99 -15.24
C LYS A 271 -11.49 -14.65 -14.03
N ASP A 272 -10.84 -15.67 -13.49
CA ASP A 272 -11.36 -16.45 -12.36
C ASP A 272 -11.44 -15.56 -11.08
N LEU A 273 -10.46 -14.66 -10.90
CA LEU A 273 -10.45 -13.69 -9.82
C LEU A 273 -11.65 -12.74 -9.91
N MET A 274 -11.95 -12.19 -11.08
CA MET A 274 -13.10 -11.29 -11.26
C MET A 274 -14.44 -12.01 -11.06
N GLU A 275 -14.55 -13.27 -11.47
CA GLU A 275 -15.70 -14.10 -11.19
C GLU A 275 -15.89 -14.31 -9.67
N TRP A 276 -14.81 -14.64 -8.98
CA TRP A 276 -14.83 -14.78 -7.52
C TRP A 276 -15.24 -13.48 -6.82
N ILE A 277 -14.69 -12.34 -7.21
CA ILE A 277 -15.00 -11.02 -6.62
C ILE A 277 -16.49 -10.71 -6.73
N LYS A 278 -17.16 -11.06 -7.82
CA LYS A 278 -18.63 -10.86 -7.98
C LYS A 278 -19.45 -11.62 -6.93
N THR A 279 -18.91 -12.70 -6.38
CA THR A 279 -19.62 -13.52 -5.37
C THR A 279 -19.49 -12.97 -3.95
N LEU A 280 -18.58 -12.03 -3.69
CA LEU A 280 -18.22 -11.59 -2.33
C LEU A 280 -19.37 -10.85 -1.60
N LEU A 281 -20.22 -10.13 -2.32
CA LEU A 281 -21.34 -9.40 -1.73
C LEU A 281 -22.33 -10.27 -0.95
N ASN A 282 -22.38 -11.58 -1.27
CA ASN A 282 -23.29 -12.53 -0.67
C ASN A 282 -22.57 -13.54 0.26
N LYS A 283 -21.31 -13.25 0.63
CA LYS A 283 -20.52 -14.16 1.46
C LYS A 283 -20.23 -13.57 2.83
N GLU A 284 -20.21 -14.44 3.82
CA GLU A 284 -19.74 -14.12 5.17
C GLU A 284 -18.23 -13.84 5.15
N GLU A 285 -17.78 -12.89 5.96
CA GLU A 285 -16.40 -12.42 6.05
C GLU A 285 -15.40 -13.56 6.31
N ASP A 286 -15.75 -14.50 7.20
CA ASP A 286 -14.89 -15.64 7.54
C ASP A 286 -14.74 -16.63 6.36
N LEU A 287 -15.75 -16.76 5.51
CA LEU A 287 -15.65 -17.55 4.30
C LEU A 287 -14.70 -16.88 3.30
N ILE A 288 -14.82 -15.56 3.12
CA ILE A 288 -13.93 -14.80 2.26
C ILE A 288 -12.47 -14.95 2.71
N LYS A 289 -12.19 -14.85 4.01
CA LYS A 289 -10.85 -15.07 4.57
C LYS A 289 -10.29 -16.46 4.26
N LYS A 290 -11.13 -17.49 4.34
CA LYS A 290 -10.71 -18.87 3.98
C LYS A 290 -10.40 -18.97 2.49
N GLU A 291 -11.23 -18.37 1.63
CA GLU A 291 -11.06 -18.39 0.19
C GLU A 291 -9.86 -17.58 -0.29
N LEU A 292 -9.42 -16.53 0.45
CA LEU A 292 -8.19 -15.78 0.14
C LEU A 292 -6.97 -16.70 -0.02
N LYS A 293 -6.94 -17.84 0.66
CA LYS A 293 -5.85 -18.82 0.55
C LYS A 293 -5.77 -19.49 -0.82
N LEU A 294 -6.86 -19.49 -1.57
CA LEU A 294 -6.90 -20.00 -2.95
C LEU A 294 -6.15 -19.04 -3.90
N TRP A 295 -6.20 -17.74 -3.60
CA TRP A 295 -5.58 -16.69 -4.40
C TRP A 295 -4.15 -16.36 -3.98
N VAL A 296 -3.87 -16.48 -2.67
CA VAL A 296 -2.55 -16.20 -2.07
C VAL A 296 -2.14 -17.41 -1.24
N LYS A 297 -1.35 -18.31 -1.82
CA LYS A 297 -0.94 -19.58 -1.20
C LYS A 297 -0.18 -19.38 0.11
N GLU A 298 0.60 -18.29 0.19
CA GLU A 298 1.37 -17.87 1.36
C GLU A 298 0.54 -17.18 2.46
N TYR A 299 -0.76 -16.92 2.23
CA TYR A 299 -1.63 -16.30 3.23
C TYR A 299 -1.85 -17.21 4.44
N LYS A 300 -1.54 -16.70 5.63
CA LYS A 300 -1.77 -17.37 6.90
C LYS A 300 -2.87 -16.64 7.66
N ASN A 301 -4.05 -17.22 7.70
CA ASN A 301 -5.12 -16.69 8.55
C ASN A 301 -4.80 -16.98 10.01
N ASN A 302 -4.37 -15.99 10.77
CA ASN A 302 -4.12 -16.09 12.21
C ASN A 302 -5.37 -15.79 13.04
N SER A 303 -6.56 -15.92 12.47
CA SER A 303 -7.85 -15.75 13.16
C SER A 303 -8.27 -17.07 13.84
N SER A 304 -7.44 -17.62 14.73
CA SER A 304 -7.80 -18.72 15.62
C SER A 304 -7.30 -18.42 17.03
#